data_83c97b9552e484822ec6f3865aeb14f2
#
_entry.id   83c97b9552e484822ec6f3865aeb14f2
#
_cell.length_a   1.000
_cell.length_b   1.000
_cell.length_c   1.000
_cell.angle_alpha   90.00
_cell.angle_beta   90.00
_cell.angle_gamma   90.00
#
_symmetry.space_group_name_H-M   'P 1'
#
loop_
_entity.id
_entity.type
_entity.pdbx_description
1 polymer ?
#
loop_
_entity_poly.entity_id
_entity_poly.type
_entity_poly.pdbx_seq_one_letter_code
_entity_poly.pdbx_strand_id
1 'polypeptide(L)'
;MEKSDHIRYMKSQAPLQNLADFDNKSLLIVDDDNPFRERLARAMEKKGFEVLQAESVQKGKDMVKVKKPGFAVVDLRLNDGNGLEVVKDIQSSNSLSRIIMLTGYGNIPTAVAAIKEGAIDYLAKPADADDVEKALLADPSKKAAPPENPMSADRVKWEHIHRVFELCNRNVSETARRLKMHRRTLQRILSKRSPK
;
A
#
# COMPACT_ATOMS: atom_id res chain seq x y z
N MET A 1 -22.19 -15.04 -32.82
CA MET A 1 -22.46 -13.87 -31.96
C MET A 1 -21.53 -13.94 -30.77
N GLU A 2 -20.17 -14.01 -31.03
CA GLU A 2 -19.18 -14.33 -29.97
C GLU A 2 -17.78 -13.68 -30.17
N LYS A 3 -17.64 -12.75 -31.12
CA LYS A 3 -16.37 -12.04 -31.36
C LYS A 3 -16.36 -10.59 -30.86
N SER A 4 -17.50 -10.08 -30.38
CA SER A 4 -17.62 -8.66 -29.95
C SER A 4 -17.24 -8.42 -28.49
N ASP A 5 -17.35 -9.44 -27.65
CA ASP A 5 -17.12 -9.28 -26.20
C ASP A 5 -15.64 -9.42 -25.83
N HIS A 6 -14.85 -10.14 -26.61
CA HIS A 6 -13.39 -10.28 -26.36
C HIS A 6 -12.60 -9.01 -26.66
N ILE A 7 -13.10 -8.16 -27.57
CA ILE A 7 -12.45 -6.86 -27.89
C ILE A 7 -12.80 -5.79 -26.86
N ARG A 8 -13.91 -5.94 -26.13
CA ARG A 8 -14.32 -5.01 -25.08
C ARG A 8 -13.51 -5.19 -23.78
N TYR A 9 -13.02 -6.39 -23.53
CA TYR A 9 -12.22 -6.73 -22.35
C TYR A 9 -10.79 -6.16 -22.38
N MET A 10 -10.24 -5.90 -23.58
CA MET A 10 -8.88 -5.35 -23.74
C MET A 10 -8.80 -3.82 -23.66
N LYS A 11 -9.92 -3.09 -23.50
CA LYS A 11 -9.94 -1.61 -23.51
C LYS A 11 -9.99 -0.94 -22.13
N SER A 12 -9.88 -1.69 -21.03
CA SER A 12 -10.03 -1.13 -19.68
C SER A 12 -8.70 -0.92 -18.92
N GLN A 13 -7.55 -1.25 -19.50
CA GLN A 13 -6.28 -0.92 -18.87
C GLN A 13 -5.75 0.40 -19.43
N ALA A 14 -5.64 1.42 -18.57
CA ALA A 14 -4.90 2.64 -18.92
C ALA A 14 -3.49 2.23 -19.37
N PRO A 15 -2.94 2.78 -20.47
CA PRO A 15 -1.59 2.44 -20.88
C PRO A 15 -0.63 2.78 -19.72
N LEU A 16 0.11 1.77 -19.28
CA LEU A 16 1.20 1.96 -18.32
C LEU A 16 2.27 2.80 -19.01
N GLN A 17 2.81 3.77 -18.30
CA GLN A 17 4.01 4.46 -18.75
C GLN A 17 5.19 3.48 -18.63
N ASN A 18 6.15 3.58 -19.54
CA ASN A 18 7.34 2.74 -19.45
C ASN A 18 8.32 3.39 -18.44
N LEU A 19 8.96 2.59 -17.57
CA LEU A 19 9.98 3.10 -16.67
C LEU A 19 11.14 3.77 -17.44
N ALA A 20 11.39 3.38 -18.69
CA ALA A 20 12.37 4.01 -19.56
C ALA A 20 12.08 5.49 -19.86
N ASP A 21 10.81 5.91 -19.75
CA ASP A 21 10.38 7.29 -20.03
C ASP A 21 10.68 8.25 -18.86
N PHE A 22 11.19 7.73 -17.74
CA PHE A 22 11.53 8.53 -16.58
C PHE A 22 13.04 8.72 -16.43
N ASP A 23 13.47 9.97 -16.29
CA ASP A 23 14.89 10.32 -16.06
C ASP A 23 15.38 9.85 -14.68
N ASN A 24 14.53 9.94 -13.66
CA ASN A 24 14.85 9.53 -12.30
C ASN A 24 14.14 8.22 -11.94
N LYS A 25 14.87 7.10 -11.98
CA LYS A 25 14.39 5.74 -11.68
C LYS A 25 14.61 5.33 -10.22
N SER A 26 15.05 6.25 -9.37
CA SER A 26 15.28 5.95 -7.97
C SER A 26 13.95 5.69 -7.24
N LEU A 27 13.86 4.56 -6.57
CA LEU A 27 12.70 4.10 -5.79
C LEU A 27 13.07 3.98 -4.31
N LEU A 28 12.44 4.78 -3.47
CA LEU A 28 12.57 4.65 -2.02
C LEU A 28 11.48 3.73 -1.48
N ILE A 29 11.87 2.63 -0.82
CA ILE A 29 10.97 1.72 -0.10
C ILE A 29 11.14 1.96 1.40
N VAL A 30 10.07 2.37 2.06
CA VAL A 30 10.03 2.63 3.52
C VAL A 30 9.04 1.66 4.17
N ASP A 31 9.57 0.71 4.93
CA ASP A 31 8.79 -0.35 5.57
C ASP A 31 9.61 -0.95 6.72
N ASP A 32 9.03 -1.18 7.88
CA ASP A 32 9.71 -1.77 9.03
C ASP A 32 9.77 -3.31 8.99
N ASP A 33 8.96 -3.96 8.14
CA ASP A 33 9.04 -5.39 7.85
C ASP A 33 10.24 -5.69 6.94
N ASN A 34 11.38 -6.06 7.53
CA ASN A 34 12.61 -6.33 6.79
C ASN A 34 12.47 -7.42 5.72
N PRO A 35 11.86 -8.61 5.99
CA PRO A 35 11.64 -9.64 4.99
C PRO A 35 10.79 -9.15 3.79
N PHE A 36 9.75 -8.37 4.05
CA PHE A 36 8.92 -7.80 2.99
C PHE A 36 9.71 -6.76 2.19
N ARG A 37 10.37 -5.81 2.87
CA ARG A 37 11.15 -4.73 2.26
C ARG A 37 12.25 -5.26 1.33
N GLU A 38 13.04 -6.25 1.79
CA GLU A 38 14.10 -6.86 1.00
C GLU A 38 13.57 -7.65 -0.21
N ARG A 39 12.45 -8.37 -0.05
CA ARG A 39 11.83 -9.10 -1.15
C ARG A 39 11.32 -8.15 -2.22
N LEU A 40 10.63 -7.07 -1.80
CA LEU A 40 10.13 -6.05 -2.73
C LEU A 40 11.29 -5.35 -3.43
N ALA A 41 12.33 -4.95 -2.69
CA ALA A 41 13.51 -4.30 -3.24
C ALA A 41 14.16 -5.12 -4.37
N ARG A 42 14.47 -6.39 -4.11
CA ARG A 42 15.04 -7.29 -5.12
C ARG A 42 14.14 -7.47 -6.35
N ALA A 43 12.84 -7.47 -6.16
CA ALA A 43 11.90 -7.59 -7.28
C ALA A 43 11.85 -6.30 -8.11
N MET A 44 11.86 -5.14 -7.48
CA MET A 44 11.85 -3.84 -8.16
C MET A 44 13.19 -3.53 -8.86
N GLU A 45 14.33 -3.95 -8.29
CA GLU A 45 15.64 -3.89 -8.97
C GLU A 45 15.64 -4.68 -10.28
N LYS A 46 15.06 -5.90 -10.29
CA LYS A 46 14.91 -6.70 -11.52
C LYS A 46 14.03 -6.02 -12.57
N LYS A 47 13.14 -5.13 -12.17
CA LYS A 47 12.29 -4.33 -13.05
C LYS A 47 12.98 -3.04 -13.54
N GLY A 48 14.20 -2.76 -13.08
CA GLY A 48 15.03 -1.66 -13.53
C GLY A 48 14.98 -0.41 -12.66
N PHE A 49 14.38 -0.47 -11.46
CA PHE A 49 14.44 0.61 -10.50
C PHE A 49 15.78 0.63 -9.75
N GLU A 50 16.24 1.83 -9.39
CA GLU A 50 17.37 2.06 -8.49
C GLU A 50 16.85 2.13 -7.05
N VAL A 51 16.90 1.01 -6.31
CA VAL A 51 16.19 0.88 -5.04
C VAL A 51 17.00 1.40 -3.86
N LEU A 52 16.36 2.23 -3.06
CA LEU A 52 16.79 2.71 -1.74
C LEU A 52 15.86 2.14 -0.67
N GLN A 53 16.38 1.74 0.48
CA GLN A 53 15.60 1.11 1.53
C GLN A 53 15.73 1.85 2.85
N ALA A 54 14.61 2.07 3.54
CA ALA A 54 14.55 2.63 4.88
C ALA A 54 13.60 1.80 5.76
N GLU A 55 14.00 1.52 6.99
CA GLU A 55 13.21 0.74 7.95
C GLU A 55 12.40 1.61 8.91
N SER A 56 12.44 2.94 8.77
CA SER A 56 11.79 3.86 9.70
C SER A 56 11.45 5.19 9.04
N VAL A 57 10.57 5.96 9.68
CA VAL A 57 10.25 7.34 9.26
C VAL A 57 11.51 8.18 9.20
N GLN A 58 12.33 8.13 10.28
CA GLN A 58 13.53 8.96 10.37
C GLN A 58 14.51 8.65 9.24
N LYS A 59 14.81 7.37 8.97
CA LYS A 59 15.72 7.00 7.86
C LYS A 59 15.13 7.36 6.49
N GLY A 60 13.80 7.18 6.31
CA GLY A 60 13.12 7.61 5.10
C GLY A 60 13.32 9.10 4.83
N LYS A 61 13.07 9.94 5.83
CA LYS A 61 13.23 11.40 5.75
C LYS A 61 14.68 11.80 5.46
N ASP A 62 15.66 11.13 6.06
CA ASP A 62 17.07 11.44 5.82
C ASP A 62 17.51 11.06 4.39
N MET A 63 17.00 9.94 3.86
CA MET A 63 17.24 9.57 2.45
C MET A 63 16.60 10.54 1.46
N VAL A 64 15.42 11.05 1.73
CA VAL A 64 14.72 12.03 0.89
C VAL A 64 15.55 13.31 0.74
N LYS A 65 16.18 13.80 1.82
CA LYS A 65 17.03 15.01 1.79
C LYS A 65 18.20 14.87 0.83
N VAL A 66 18.77 13.66 0.74
CA VAL A 66 19.99 13.40 -0.04
C VAL A 66 19.68 13.01 -1.49
N LYS A 67 18.66 12.18 -1.72
CA LYS A 67 18.46 11.49 -3.00
C LYS A 67 17.29 11.99 -3.84
N LYS A 68 16.31 12.69 -3.24
CA LYS A 68 15.10 13.18 -3.94
C LYS A 68 14.49 12.12 -4.88
N PRO A 69 13.93 11.03 -4.35
CA PRO A 69 13.53 9.87 -5.15
C PRO A 69 12.47 10.24 -6.20
N GLY A 70 12.54 9.61 -7.39
CA GLY A 70 11.50 9.73 -8.42
C GLY A 70 10.26 8.93 -8.12
N PHE A 71 10.45 7.82 -7.37
CA PHE A 71 9.39 6.90 -6.97
C PHE A 71 9.51 6.58 -5.48
N ALA A 72 8.38 6.30 -4.83
CA ALA A 72 8.38 5.84 -3.45
C ALA A 72 7.26 4.86 -3.16
N VAL A 73 7.56 3.89 -2.29
CA VAL A 73 6.61 2.97 -1.68
C VAL A 73 6.77 3.10 -0.18
N VAL A 74 5.74 3.55 0.51
CA VAL A 74 5.82 3.90 1.93
C VAL A 74 4.75 3.15 2.71
N ASP A 75 5.15 2.38 3.73
CA ASP A 75 4.17 1.84 4.67
C ASP A 75 3.57 2.98 5.51
N LEU A 76 2.28 2.91 5.66
CA LEU A 76 1.55 3.86 6.51
C LEU A 76 1.99 3.80 7.96
N ARG A 77 2.25 2.60 8.48
CA ARG A 77 2.60 2.36 9.88
C ARG A 77 4.01 1.86 9.99
N LEU A 78 4.83 2.66 10.59
CA LEU A 78 6.21 2.34 10.92
C LEU A 78 6.36 2.32 12.45
N ASN A 79 7.34 1.59 12.96
CA ASN A 79 7.56 1.45 14.40
C ASN A 79 7.80 2.79 15.11
N ASP A 80 8.38 3.76 14.40
CA ASP A 80 8.75 5.10 14.91
C ASP A 80 7.77 6.21 14.51
N GLY A 81 6.68 5.90 13.75
CA GLY A 81 5.71 6.92 13.40
C GLY A 81 4.80 6.59 12.21
N ASN A 82 4.34 7.64 11.55
CA ASN A 82 3.42 7.56 10.44
C ASN A 82 4.13 7.87 9.12
N GLY A 83 4.04 6.95 8.15
CA GLY A 83 4.64 7.11 6.82
C GLY A 83 4.15 8.34 6.04
N LEU A 84 3.01 8.94 6.40
CA LEU A 84 2.56 10.21 5.80
C LEU A 84 3.57 11.34 5.99
N GLU A 85 4.39 11.31 7.04
CA GLU A 85 5.45 12.30 7.23
C GLU A 85 6.52 12.20 6.15
N VAL A 86 6.88 10.96 5.77
CA VAL A 86 7.83 10.72 4.68
C VAL A 86 7.25 11.17 3.34
N VAL A 87 5.95 10.92 3.10
CA VAL A 87 5.25 11.38 1.89
C VAL A 87 5.32 12.89 1.75
N LYS A 88 5.07 13.64 2.83
CA LYS A 88 5.19 15.12 2.84
C LYS A 88 6.59 15.60 2.48
N ASP A 89 7.61 14.97 3.06
CA ASP A 89 9.00 15.35 2.79
C ASP A 89 9.39 15.03 1.34
N ILE A 90 8.93 13.88 0.78
CA ILE A 90 9.16 13.56 -0.63
C ILE A 90 8.50 14.61 -1.53
N GLN A 91 7.21 14.90 -1.32
CA GLN A 91 6.47 15.88 -2.13
C GLN A 91 7.09 17.28 -2.04
N SER A 92 7.57 17.68 -0.86
CA SER A 92 8.24 18.96 -0.68
C SER A 92 9.60 19.04 -1.38
N SER A 93 10.31 17.92 -1.50
CA SER A 93 11.63 17.84 -2.13
C SER A 93 11.58 17.62 -3.64
N ASN A 94 10.56 16.91 -4.12
CA ASN A 94 10.31 16.61 -5.53
C ASN A 94 8.81 16.37 -5.74
N SER A 95 8.10 17.41 -6.19
CA SER A 95 6.65 17.36 -6.43
C SER A 95 6.24 16.44 -7.59
N LEU A 96 7.18 15.98 -8.41
CA LEU A 96 6.95 15.03 -9.49
C LEU A 96 7.11 13.57 -9.04
N SER A 97 7.50 13.34 -7.80
CA SER A 97 7.65 11.98 -7.26
C SER A 97 6.33 11.22 -7.28
N ARG A 98 6.40 9.98 -7.70
CA ARG A 98 5.26 9.07 -7.75
C ARG A 98 5.26 8.19 -6.50
N ILE A 99 4.31 8.42 -5.62
CA ILE A 99 4.30 7.83 -4.30
C ILE A 99 3.10 6.91 -4.14
N ILE A 100 3.35 5.67 -3.73
CA ILE A 100 2.33 4.69 -3.35
C ILE A 100 2.40 4.46 -1.86
N MET A 101 1.25 4.52 -1.19
CA MET A 101 1.15 4.08 0.19
C MET A 101 0.81 2.59 0.25
N LEU A 102 1.57 1.83 1.05
CA LEU A 102 1.19 0.48 1.44
C LEU A 102 0.53 0.50 2.82
N THR A 103 -0.40 -0.41 3.02
CA THR A 103 -1.02 -0.55 4.34
C THR A 103 -1.59 -1.94 4.53
N GLY A 104 -1.33 -2.51 5.69
CA GLY A 104 -1.96 -3.77 6.12
C GLY A 104 -3.45 -3.60 6.43
N TYR A 105 -3.96 -2.36 6.41
CA TYR A 105 -5.31 -2.06 6.89
C TYR A 105 -5.93 -0.94 6.07
N GLY A 106 -6.67 -1.33 5.02
CA GLY A 106 -7.40 -0.40 4.19
C GLY A 106 -8.55 0.27 4.94
N ASN A 107 -8.32 1.48 5.45
CA ASN A 107 -9.46 2.30 5.82
C ASN A 107 -9.51 3.54 4.91
N ILE A 108 -10.70 3.85 4.42
CA ILE A 108 -10.97 4.95 3.50
C ILE A 108 -10.40 6.31 3.99
N PRO A 109 -10.56 6.72 5.26
CA PRO A 109 -10.00 7.96 5.75
C PRO A 109 -8.48 8.07 5.58
N THR A 110 -7.75 6.99 5.75
CA THR A 110 -6.30 6.98 5.61
C THR A 110 -5.86 7.05 4.15
N ALA A 111 -6.55 6.34 3.26
CA ALA A 111 -6.32 6.44 1.82
C ALA A 111 -6.56 7.88 1.33
N VAL A 112 -7.65 8.51 1.76
CA VAL A 112 -7.95 9.91 1.45
C VAL A 112 -6.87 10.85 1.99
N ALA A 113 -6.35 10.61 3.20
CA ALA A 113 -5.27 11.40 3.76
C ALA A 113 -3.98 11.26 2.94
N ALA A 114 -3.62 10.03 2.53
CA ALA A 114 -2.45 9.76 1.70
C ALA A 114 -2.52 10.50 0.34
N ILE A 115 -3.66 10.45 -0.34
CA ILE A 115 -3.86 11.15 -1.61
C ILE A 115 -3.78 12.68 -1.42
N LYS A 116 -4.33 13.23 -0.33
CA LYS A 116 -4.23 14.67 -0.02
C LYS A 116 -2.80 15.12 0.23
N GLU A 117 -1.96 14.26 0.77
CA GLU A 117 -0.53 14.53 1.02
C GLU A 117 0.34 14.26 -0.21
N GLY A 118 -0.26 13.88 -1.35
CA GLY A 118 0.42 13.73 -2.64
C GLY A 118 0.79 12.31 -3.05
N ALA A 119 0.31 11.28 -2.35
CA ALA A 119 0.36 9.92 -2.88
C ALA A 119 -0.53 9.81 -4.12
N ILE A 120 -0.03 9.13 -5.16
CA ILE A 120 -0.81 8.91 -6.39
C ILE A 120 -1.81 7.76 -6.23
N ASP A 121 -1.49 6.80 -5.39
CA ASP A 121 -2.34 5.65 -5.11
C ASP A 121 -2.02 5.03 -3.75
N TYR A 122 -2.81 4.03 -3.39
CA TYR A 122 -2.74 3.31 -2.15
C TYR A 122 -3.03 1.82 -2.39
N LEU A 123 -2.18 0.92 -1.87
CA LEU A 123 -2.33 -0.52 -2.02
C LEU A 123 -2.45 -1.20 -0.65
N ALA A 124 -3.37 -2.18 -0.58
CA ALA A 124 -3.49 -3.01 0.61
C ALA A 124 -2.42 -4.12 0.59
N LYS A 125 -1.74 -4.34 1.73
CA LYS A 125 -0.91 -5.53 1.93
C LYS A 125 -1.81 -6.78 2.08
N PRO A 126 -1.48 -7.92 1.49
CA PRO A 126 -0.26 -8.20 0.74
C PRO A 126 -0.33 -7.63 -0.68
N ALA A 127 0.64 -6.81 -1.08
CA ALA A 127 0.86 -6.35 -2.43
C ALA A 127 2.10 -7.04 -3.00
N ASP A 128 2.04 -7.43 -4.26
CA ASP A 128 3.19 -7.97 -4.97
C ASP A 128 3.92 -6.88 -5.78
N ALA A 129 5.09 -7.23 -6.32
CA ALA A 129 5.90 -6.28 -7.06
C ALA A 129 5.25 -5.85 -8.39
N ASP A 130 4.39 -6.68 -8.97
CA ASP A 130 3.69 -6.34 -10.21
C ASP A 130 2.58 -5.34 -9.94
N ASP A 131 1.86 -5.47 -8.82
CA ASP A 131 0.85 -4.50 -8.39
C ASP A 131 1.50 -3.15 -8.08
N VAL A 132 2.63 -3.17 -7.36
CA VAL A 132 3.39 -1.95 -7.03
C VAL A 132 3.89 -1.25 -8.30
N GLU A 133 4.49 -1.99 -9.24
CA GLU A 133 4.95 -1.43 -10.52
C GLU A 133 3.81 -0.80 -11.31
N LYS A 134 2.70 -1.53 -11.50
CA LYS A 134 1.52 -1.03 -12.20
C LYS A 134 1.00 0.26 -11.59
N ALA A 135 0.92 0.33 -10.28
CA ALA A 135 0.45 1.51 -9.58
C ALA A 135 1.46 2.68 -9.71
N LEU A 136 2.77 2.42 -9.59
CA LEU A 136 3.81 3.43 -9.79
C LEU A 136 3.83 3.99 -11.22
N LEU A 137 3.58 3.16 -12.23
CA LEU A 137 3.62 3.55 -13.65
C LEU A 137 2.24 3.88 -14.24
N ALA A 138 1.17 3.86 -13.44
CA ALA A 138 -0.17 4.24 -13.89
C ALA A 138 -0.21 5.74 -14.29
N ASP A 139 -0.93 6.08 -15.35
CA ASP A 139 -1.10 7.46 -15.79
C ASP A 139 -1.95 8.26 -14.78
N PRO A 140 -1.40 9.30 -14.12
CA PRO A 140 -2.14 10.07 -13.11
C PRO A 140 -3.35 10.82 -13.68
N SER A 141 -3.38 11.07 -14.99
CA SER A 141 -4.50 11.75 -15.64
C SER A 141 -5.74 10.88 -15.80
N LYS A 142 -5.58 9.57 -15.66
CA LYS A 142 -6.67 8.60 -15.75
C LYS A 142 -7.03 8.12 -14.35
N LYS A 143 -8.17 8.58 -13.84
CA LYS A 143 -8.73 8.11 -12.57
C LYS A 143 -8.75 6.57 -12.56
N ALA A 144 -8.12 5.98 -11.55
CA ALA A 144 -8.23 4.55 -11.32
C ALA A 144 -9.73 4.19 -11.24
N ALA A 145 -10.13 3.20 -12.03
CA ALA A 145 -11.47 2.63 -11.89
C ALA A 145 -11.57 2.01 -10.47
N PRO A 146 -12.73 2.10 -9.80
CA PRO A 146 -12.92 1.40 -8.56
C PRO A 146 -12.53 -0.08 -8.74
N PRO A 147 -11.92 -0.74 -7.74
CA PRO A 147 -11.53 -2.14 -7.87
C PRO A 147 -12.75 -2.97 -8.28
N GLU A 148 -12.61 -3.75 -9.35
CA GLU A 148 -13.69 -4.57 -9.91
C GLU A 148 -14.22 -5.62 -8.93
N ASN A 149 -13.45 -5.93 -7.89
CA ASN A 149 -13.84 -6.81 -6.79
C ASN A 149 -13.68 -6.11 -5.44
N PRO A 150 -14.72 -5.45 -4.94
CA PRO A 150 -14.69 -4.95 -3.57
C PRO A 150 -14.52 -6.14 -2.61
N MET A 151 -13.67 -5.97 -1.59
CA MET A 151 -13.51 -6.99 -0.55
C MET A 151 -14.88 -7.40 0.00
N SER A 152 -15.10 -8.70 0.19
CA SER A 152 -16.36 -9.18 0.76
C SER A 152 -16.56 -8.57 2.16
N ALA A 153 -17.82 -8.29 2.52
CA ALA A 153 -18.15 -7.74 3.83
C ALA A 153 -17.59 -8.60 4.99
N ASP A 154 -17.52 -9.91 4.79
CA ASP A 154 -16.96 -10.85 5.77
C ASP A 154 -15.43 -10.68 5.90
N ARG A 155 -14.72 -10.41 4.81
CA ARG A 155 -13.28 -10.14 4.83
C ARG A 155 -12.98 -8.82 5.54
N VAL A 156 -13.71 -7.76 5.23
CA VAL A 156 -13.59 -6.45 5.91
C VAL A 156 -13.84 -6.59 7.42
N LYS A 157 -14.89 -7.34 7.78
CA LYS A 157 -15.21 -7.62 9.19
C LYS A 157 -14.12 -8.43 9.88
N TRP A 158 -13.58 -9.46 9.21
CA TRP A 158 -12.51 -10.29 9.74
C TRP A 158 -11.24 -9.47 9.98
N GLU A 159 -10.82 -8.68 9.01
CA GLU A 159 -9.66 -7.80 9.10
C GLU A 159 -9.80 -6.75 10.23
N HIS A 160 -10.98 -6.12 10.34
CA HIS A 160 -11.27 -5.18 11.42
C HIS A 160 -11.13 -5.83 12.81
N ILE A 161 -11.65 -7.04 12.99
CA ILE A 161 -11.58 -7.79 14.25
C ILE A 161 -10.12 -8.14 14.60
N HIS A 162 -9.35 -8.64 13.65
CA HIS A 162 -7.93 -8.97 13.85
C HIS A 162 -7.11 -7.72 14.19
N ARG A 163 -7.38 -6.61 13.55
CA ARG A 163 -6.77 -5.33 13.85
C ARG A 163 -6.99 -4.89 15.30
N VAL A 164 -8.24 -4.91 15.76
CA VAL A 164 -8.55 -4.53 17.16
C VAL A 164 -7.91 -5.51 18.13
N PHE A 165 -7.80 -6.79 17.76
CA PHE A 165 -7.12 -7.80 18.55
C PHE A 165 -5.62 -7.50 18.71
N GLU A 166 -4.91 -7.14 17.65
CA GLU A 166 -3.51 -6.71 17.72
C GLU A 166 -3.36 -5.41 18.55
N LEU A 167 -4.22 -4.41 18.36
CA LEU A 167 -4.23 -3.18 19.15
C LEU A 167 -4.48 -3.40 20.64
N CYS A 168 -5.10 -4.52 21.00
CA CYS A 168 -5.31 -4.95 22.38
C CYS A 168 -4.20 -5.90 22.86
N ASN A 169 -3.03 -5.91 22.24
CA ASN A 169 -1.92 -6.83 22.56
C ASN A 169 -2.38 -8.29 22.61
N ARG A 170 -3.22 -8.72 21.67
CA ARG A 170 -3.82 -10.05 21.55
C ARG A 170 -4.66 -10.48 22.76
N ASN A 171 -5.14 -9.52 23.53
CA ASN A 171 -6.02 -9.80 24.67
C ASN A 171 -7.47 -9.97 24.21
N VAL A 172 -7.95 -11.21 24.17
CA VAL A 172 -9.31 -11.57 23.73
C VAL A 172 -10.40 -10.85 24.51
N SER A 173 -10.25 -10.71 25.84
CA SER A 173 -11.28 -10.11 26.69
C SER A 173 -11.41 -8.61 26.44
N GLU A 174 -10.28 -7.90 26.31
CA GLU A 174 -10.24 -6.48 25.99
C GLU A 174 -10.75 -6.21 24.58
N THR A 175 -10.35 -7.03 23.60
CA THR A 175 -10.84 -6.94 22.23
C THR A 175 -12.35 -7.14 22.14
N ALA A 176 -12.89 -8.14 22.83
CA ALA A 176 -14.32 -8.41 22.87
C ALA A 176 -15.10 -7.21 23.45
N ARG A 177 -14.57 -6.58 24.50
CA ARG A 177 -15.14 -5.38 25.11
C ARG A 177 -15.15 -4.19 24.13
N ARG A 178 -14.02 -3.92 23.48
CA ARG A 178 -13.91 -2.80 22.49
C ARG A 178 -14.81 -3.00 21.29
N LEU A 179 -14.93 -4.23 20.81
CA LEU A 179 -15.79 -4.57 19.66
C LEU A 179 -17.26 -4.76 20.03
N LYS A 180 -17.61 -4.66 21.33
CA LYS A 180 -18.95 -4.97 21.86
C LYS A 180 -19.45 -6.34 21.40
N MET A 181 -18.57 -7.33 21.43
CA MET A 181 -18.82 -8.71 21.00
C MET A 181 -18.71 -9.69 22.18
N HIS A 182 -19.45 -10.79 22.10
CA HIS A 182 -19.23 -11.90 23.05
C HIS A 182 -17.84 -12.53 22.83
N ARG A 183 -17.12 -12.78 23.93
CA ARG A 183 -15.79 -13.41 23.91
C ARG A 183 -15.75 -14.72 23.10
N ARG A 184 -16.79 -15.56 23.24
CA ARG A 184 -16.89 -16.84 22.49
C ARG A 184 -17.02 -16.60 20.98
N THR A 185 -17.77 -15.57 20.57
CA THR A 185 -17.91 -15.20 19.15
C THR A 185 -16.57 -14.72 18.58
N LEU A 186 -15.86 -13.88 19.34
CA LEU A 186 -14.54 -13.39 18.94
C LEU A 186 -13.54 -14.54 18.78
N GLN A 187 -13.46 -15.46 19.76
CA GLN A 187 -12.57 -16.63 19.69
C GLN A 187 -12.85 -17.47 18.43
N ARG A 188 -14.12 -17.70 18.09
CA ARG A 188 -14.51 -18.44 16.88
C ARG A 188 -14.08 -17.73 15.59
N ILE A 189 -14.07 -16.39 15.58
CA ILE A 189 -13.63 -15.61 14.41
C ILE A 189 -12.10 -15.67 14.32
N LEU A 190 -11.39 -15.47 15.42
CA LEU A 190 -9.93 -15.51 15.47
C LEU A 190 -9.34 -16.89 15.10
N SER A 191 -10.09 -17.98 15.34
CA SER A 191 -9.65 -19.34 14.97
C SER A 191 -9.89 -19.69 13.50
N LYS A 192 -10.66 -18.88 12.76
CA LYS A 192 -10.91 -19.11 11.33
C LYS A 192 -9.81 -18.46 10.47
N ARG A 193 -9.50 -19.11 9.35
CA ARG A 193 -8.67 -18.48 8.29
C ARG A 193 -9.40 -17.30 7.69
N SER A 194 -8.63 -16.36 7.11
CA SER A 194 -9.18 -15.22 6.36
C SER A 194 -10.21 -15.71 5.34
N PRO A 195 -11.41 -15.12 5.26
CA PRO A 195 -12.32 -15.33 4.13
C PRO A 195 -11.65 -14.95 2.81
N LYS A 196 -11.96 -15.69 1.76
CA LYS A 196 -11.50 -15.36 0.39
C LYS A 196 -12.21 -14.12 -0.12
#